data_1523b296b4dd99eb5badbb6ec5b9b441
#
_entry.id   1523b296b4dd99eb5badbb6ec5b9b441
#
_cell.length_a   1.000
_cell.length_b   1.000
_cell.length_c   1.000
_cell.angle_alpha   90.00
_cell.angle_beta   90.00
_cell.angle_gamma   90.00
#
_symmetry.space_group_name_H-M   'P 1'
#
loop_
_entity.id
_entity.type
_entity.pdbx_description
1 polymer ?
#
loop_
_entity_poly.entity_id
_entity_poly.type
_entity_poly.pdbx_seq_one_letter_code
_entity_poly.pdbx_strand_id
1 'polypeptide(L)'
;MAAVHHCLQSKFFEHISIKELCDHAGVSVGTFYRRFKNKEALLPLLYQDFGSELTHWIEQLEQMPFKTLADAVQEITHKTHEFFVANRSLFRTIHLNSRLHTDIVAGGALIDRRLLYSRISHILLSFSDEINAIDKSAAANMVIFTMITALLDKVLYPDITPSVACELDSFALCDELTKMLLLYLGHSNV
;
A
#
# COMPACT_ATOMS: atom_id res chain seq x y z
N MET A 1 10.27 4.50 -17.06
CA MET A 1 9.46 4.70 -15.82
C MET A 1 9.95 5.87 -14.96
N ALA A 2 11.25 6.16 -14.83
CA ALA A 2 11.77 7.26 -14.00
C ALA A 2 11.06 8.62 -14.22
N ALA A 3 10.81 9.02 -15.47
CA ALA A 3 10.08 10.25 -15.78
C ALA A 3 8.64 10.27 -15.22
N VAL A 4 7.95 9.12 -15.26
CA VAL A 4 6.59 9.00 -14.69
C VAL A 4 6.64 9.17 -13.18
N HIS A 5 7.53 8.44 -12.49
CA HIS A 5 7.72 8.58 -11.05
C HIS A 5 8.08 10.01 -10.64
N HIS A 6 8.95 10.67 -11.41
CA HIS A 6 9.31 12.08 -11.17
C HIS A 6 8.09 13.00 -11.25
N CYS A 7 7.31 12.91 -12.32
CA CYS A 7 6.10 13.73 -12.49
C CYS A 7 5.05 13.46 -11.41
N LEU A 8 4.90 12.20 -10.97
CA LEU A 8 3.95 11.82 -9.93
C LEU A 8 4.25 12.42 -8.56
N GLN A 9 5.50 12.86 -8.29
CA GLN A 9 5.85 13.52 -7.02
C GLN A 9 5.10 14.84 -6.82
N SER A 10 4.77 15.54 -7.91
CA SER A 10 4.15 16.86 -7.86
C SER A 10 2.72 16.92 -8.38
N LYS A 11 2.29 15.92 -9.15
CA LYS A 11 1.00 15.94 -9.87
C LYS A 11 0.27 14.59 -9.78
N PHE A 12 -1.04 14.63 -9.98
CA PHE A 12 -1.82 13.42 -10.26
C PHE A 12 -1.53 12.92 -11.67
N PHE A 13 -1.59 11.62 -11.87
CA PHE A 13 -1.36 10.99 -13.17
C PHE A 13 -2.24 11.60 -14.28
N GLU A 14 -3.49 11.91 -13.96
CA GLU A 14 -4.47 12.51 -14.86
C GLU A 14 -4.02 13.87 -15.39
N HIS A 15 -3.30 14.65 -14.59
CA HIS A 15 -2.82 16.00 -14.90
C HIS A 15 -1.44 16.04 -15.56
N ILE A 16 -0.77 14.91 -15.72
CA ILE A 16 0.51 14.81 -16.39
C ILE A 16 0.27 14.70 -17.90
N SER A 17 0.86 15.62 -18.68
CA SER A 17 0.78 15.56 -20.14
C SER A 17 1.84 14.63 -20.72
N ILE A 18 1.55 14.05 -21.91
CA ILE A 18 2.53 13.22 -22.64
C ILE A 18 3.77 14.06 -23.01
N LYS A 19 3.59 15.34 -23.34
CA LYS A 19 4.72 16.23 -23.61
C LYS A 19 5.66 16.32 -22.41
N GLU A 20 5.11 16.58 -21.22
CA GLU A 20 5.88 16.67 -19.97
C GLU A 20 6.63 15.37 -19.66
N LEU A 21 5.99 14.21 -19.83
CA LEU A 21 6.66 12.91 -19.70
C LEU A 21 7.82 12.74 -20.69
N CYS A 22 7.63 13.18 -21.93
CA CYS A 22 8.66 13.10 -22.97
C CYS A 22 9.82 14.04 -22.67
N ASP A 23 9.55 15.25 -22.21
CA ASP A 23 10.57 16.24 -21.84
C ASP A 23 11.45 15.70 -20.69
N HIS A 24 10.83 15.14 -19.65
CA HIS A 24 11.57 14.50 -18.55
C HIS A 24 12.30 13.21 -18.96
N ALA A 25 11.78 12.49 -19.94
CA ALA A 25 12.41 11.26 -20.43
C ALA A 25 13.51 11.53 -21.48
N GLY A 26 13.67 12.77 -21.94
CA GLY A 26 14.61 13.13 -23.00
C GLY A 26 14.24 12.52 -24.36
N VAL A 27 12.95 12.34 -24.66
CA VAL A 27 12.47 11.74 -25.91
C VAL A 27 11.44 12.63 -26.61
N SER A 28 11.25 12.43 -27.92
CA SER A 28 10.19 13.16 -28.64
C SER A 28 8.81 12.53 -28.39
N VAL A 29 7.75 13.36 -28.50
CA VAL A 29 6.35 12.89 -28.45
C VAL A 29 6.08 11.82 -29.53
N GLY A 30 6.69 11.93 -30.69
CA GLY A 30 6.61 10.89 -31.74
C GLY A 30 7.24 9.56 -31.31
N THR A 31 8.29 9.58 -30.49
CA THR A 31 8.90 8.39 -29.89
C THR A 31 7.96 7.74 -28.88
N PHE A 32 7.26 8.53 -28.11
CA PHE A 32 6.23 8.03 -27.18
C PHE A 32 5.14 7.26 -27.92
N TYR A 33 4.51 7.87 -28.94
CA TYR A 33 3.39 7.27 -29.67
C TYR A 33 3.77 6.05 -30.53
N ARG A 34 5.05 5.83 -30.81
CA ARG A 34 5.53 4.58 -31.42
C ARG A 34 5.46 3.39 -30.44
N ARG A 35 5.49 3.63 -29.13
CA ARG A 35 5.49 2.58 -28.09
C ARG A 35 4.15 2.47 -27.36
N PHE A 36 3.48 3.57 -27.15
CA PHE A 36 2.27 3.62 -26.33
C PHE A 36 1.14 4.31 -27.10
N LYS A 37 -0.02 3.68 -27.12
CA LYS A 37 -1.20 4.23 -27.78
C LYS A 37 -1.68 5.53 -27.15
N ASN A 38 -1.61 5.62 -25.83
CA ASN A 38 -2.04 6.74 -24.99
C ASN A 38 -1.25 6.73 -23.67
N LYS A 39 -1.53 7.69 -22.81
CA LYS A 39 -0.91 7.81 -21.48
C LYS A 39 -1.28 6.63 -20.56
N GLU A 40 -2.52 6.18 -20.63
CA GLU A 40 -3.07 5.09 -19.81
C GLU A 40 -2.35 3.76 -20.07
N ALA A 41 -1.73 3.58 -21.23
CA ALA A 41 -0.88 2.43 -21.54
C ALA A 41 0.38 2.33 -20.63
N LEU A 42 0.69 3.37 -19.85
CA LEU A 42 1.73 3.35 -18.82
C LEU A 42 1.24 2.72 -17.49
N LEU A 43 -0.07 2.68 -17.24
CA LEU A 43 -0.63 2.17 -15.98
C LEU A 43 -0.22 0.72 -15.69
N PRO A 44 -0.28 -0.23 -16.64
CA PRO A 44 0.18 -1.59 -16.38
C PRO A 44 1.64 -1.66 -15.92
N LEU A 45 2.51 -0.79 -16.45
CA LEU A 45 3.91 -0.72 -16.04
C LEU A 45 4.06 -0.16 -14.63
N LEU A 46 3.26 0.87 -14.27
CA LEU A 46 3.20 1.38 -12.90
C LEU A 46 2.71 0.32 -11.91
N TYR A 47 1.73 -0.50 -12.30
CA TYR A 47 1.26 -1.62 -11.47
C TYR A 47 2.33 -2.69 -11.28
N GLN A 48 3.14 -2.95 -12.31
CA GLN A 48 4.25 -3.90 -12.21
C GLN A 48 5.35 -3.36 -11.27
N ASP A 49 5.75 -2.10 -11.43
CA ASP A 49 6.72 -1.44 -10.55
C ASP A 49 6.24 -1.49 -9.09
N PHE A 50 4.98 -1.09 -8.86
CA PHE A 50 4.35 -1.15 -7.55
C PHE A 50 4.39 -2.55 -6.93
N GLY A 51 4.07 -3.55 -7.71
CA GLY A 51 4.08 -4.92 -7.23
C GLY A 51 5.48 -5.40 -6.84
N SER A 52 6.50 -4.99 -7.58
CA SER A 52 7.89 -5.30 -7.25
C SER A 52 8.32 -4.63 -5.95
N GLU A 53 7.99 -3.35 -5.76
CA GLU A 53 8.25 -2.60 -4.54
C GLU A 53 7.54 -3.23 -3.32
N LEU A 54 6.26 -3.58 -3.48
CA LEU A 54 5.47 -4.23 -2.43
C LEU A 54 6.03 -5.60 -2.06
N THR A 55 6.43 -6.40 -3.05
CA THR A 55 7.02 -7.72 -2.82
C THR A 55 8.31 -7.60 -2.04
N HIS A 56 9.21 -6.72 -2.45
CA HIS A 56 10.48 -6.49 -1.78
C HIS A 56 10.29 -6.00 -0.33
N TRP A 57 9.35 -5.08 -0.11
CA TRP A 57 9.04 -4.60 1.22
C TRP A 57 8.51 -5.72 2.15
N ILE A 58 7.63 -6.61 1.63
CA ILE A 58 7.14 -7.76 2.42
C ILE A 58 8.27 -8.74 2.73
N GLU A 59 9.19 -8.99 1.79
CA GLU A 59 10.38 -9.81 2.04
C GLU A 59 11.24 -9.24 3.16
N GLN A 60 11.35 -7.91 3.25
CA GLN A 60 12.04 -7.27 4.37
C GLN A 60 11.32 -7.49 5.70
N LEU A 61 10.00 -7.38 5.73
CA LEU A 61 9.21 -7.66 6.93
C LEU A 61 9.37 -9.11 7.40
N GLU A 62 9.36 -10.09 6.49
CA GLU A 62 9.52 -11.51 6.82
C GLU A 62 10.90 -11.84 7.43
N GLN A 63 11.91 -11.02 7.16
CA GLN A 63 13.27 -11.18 7.72
C GLN A 63 13.46 -10.47 9.06
N MET A 64 12.48 -9.70 9.53
CA MET A 64 12.60 -9.01 10.82
C MET A 64 12.51 -9.98 12.00
N PRO A 65 13.37 -9.82 13.02
CA PRO A 65 13.41 -10.73 14.18
C PRO A 65 12.39 -10.32 15.25
N PHE A 66 11.09 -10.44 14.95
CA PHE A 66 10.03 -10.17 15.93
C PHE A 66 10.11 -11.14 17.11
N LYS A 67 9.91 -10.64 18.34
CA LYS A 67 10.02 -11.42 19.57
C LYS A 67 8.68 -11.85 20.14
N THR A 68 7.65 -11.01 19.95
CA THR A 68 6.29 -11.20 20.46
C THR A 68 5.28 -10.75 19.42
N LEU A 69 4.02 -11.14 19.60
CA LEU A 69 2.91 -10.63 18.79
C LEU A 69 2.81 -9.10 18.86
N ALA A 70 2.99 -8.53 20.06
CA ALA A 70 2.93 -7.09 20.28
C ALA A 70 4.03 -6.35 19.50
N ASP A 71 5.26 -6.86 19.54
CA ASP A 71 6.42 -6.36 18.79
C ASP A 71 6.13 -6.41 17.28
N ALA A 72 5.62 -7.54 16.78
CA ALA A 72 5.28 -7.71 15.38
C ALA A 72 4.19 -6.73 14.91
N VAL A 73 3.09 -6.60 15.65
CA VAL A 73 1.99 -5.67 15.30
C VAL A 73 2.48 -4.23 15.29
N GLN A 74 3.26 -3.82 16.29
CA GLN A 74 3.81 -2.48 16.39
C GLN A 74 4.73 -2.16 15.21
N GLU A 75 5.75 -2.98 14.99
CA GLU A 75 6.75 -2.76 13.94
C GLU A 75 6.11 -2.81 12.54
N ILE A 76 5.23 -3.77 12.27
CA ILE A 76 4.53 -3.86 10.99
C ILE A 76 3.67 -2.62 10.77
N THR A 77 2.97 -2.10 11.80
CA THR A 77 2.16 -0.88 11.68
C THR A 77 3.01 0.32 11.29
N HIS A 78 4.11 0.56 12.00
CA HIS A 78 5.03 1.67 11.70
C HIS A 78 5.70 1.52 10.33
N LYS A 79 6.19 0.32 10.00
CA LYS A 79 6.81 0.05 8.68
C LYS A 79 5.82 0.18 7.52
N THR A 80 4.56 -0.21 7.73
CA THR A 80 3.49 -0.01 6.73
C THR A 80 3.25 1.48 6.50
N HIS A 81 3.17 2.28 7.57
CA HIS A 81 3.03 3.73 7.46
C HIS A 81 4.20 4.36 6.71
N GLU A 82 5.46 4.04 7.10
CA GLU A 82 6.67 4.53 6.43
C GLU A 82 6.65 4.21 4.93
N PHE A 83 6.31 2.96 4.58
CA PHE A 83 6.23 2.51 3.20
C PHE A 83 5.17 3.27 2.39
N PHE A 84 4.00 3.53 2.98
CA PHE A 84 2.94 4.31 2.32
C PHE A 84 3.33 5.77 2.13
N VAL A 85 3.99 6.39 3.10
CA VAL A 85 4.48 7.76 3.01
C VAL A 85 5.55 7.88 1.91
N ALA A 86 6.54 6.97 1.91
CA ALA A 86 7.61 6.96 0.92
C ALA A 86 7.09 6.78 -0.53
N ASN A 87 6.01 6.01 -0.69
CA ASN A 87 5.42 5.67 -1.99
C ASN A 87 4.06 6.35 -2.25
N ARG A 88 3.74 7.43 -1.51
CA ARG A 88 2.41 8.07 -1.51
C ARG A 88 1.86 8.36 -2.91
N SER A 89 2.68 8.92 -3.77
CA SER A 89 2.25 9.32 -5.12
C SER A 89 1.90 8.13 -6.00
N LEU A 90 2.68 7.05 -5.90
CA LEU A 90 2.45 5.81 -6.61
C LEU A 90 1.18 5.12 -6.09
N PHE A 91 1.05 4.98 -4.76
CA PHE A 91 -0.16 4.42 -4.13
C PHE A 91 -1.43 5.18 -4.52
N ARG A 92 -1.37 6.52 -4.48
CA ARG A 92 -2.50 7.36 -4.87
C ARG A 92 -2.91 7.12 -6.32
N THR A 93 -1.96 7.06 -7.23
CA THR A 93 -2.21 6.79 -8.65
C THR A 93 -2.86 5.42 -8.83
N ILE A 94 -2.30 4.38 -8.22
CA ILE A 94 -2.81 3.02 -8.30
C ILE A 94 -4.20 2.91 -7.66
N HIS A 95 -4.40 3.49 -6.47
CA HIS A 95 -5.67 3.43 -5.76
C HIS A 95 -6.81 4.10 -6.53
N LEU A 96 -6.57 5.28 -7.12
CA LEU A 96 -7.56 5.97 -7.95
C LEU A 96 -7.83 5.20 -9.25
N ASN A 97 -6.79 4.86 -9.99
CA ASN A 97 -6.95 4.24 -11.30
C ASN A 97 -7.50 2.81 -11.22
N SER A 98 -7.25 2.07 -10.13
CA SER A 98 -7.85 0.74 -9.92
C SER A 98 -9.37 0.78 -9.76
N ARG A 99 -9.92 1.90 -9.33
CA ARG A 99 -11.38 2.11 -9.21
C ARG A 99 -12.01 2.64 -10.50
N LEU A 100 -11.26 3.39 -11.30
CA LEU A 100 -11.72 3.98 -12.55
C LEU A 100 -11.57 3.04 -13.75
N HIS A 101 -10.58 2.16 -13.72
CA HIS A 101 -10.18 1.30 -14.82
C HIS A 101 -10.01 -0.15 -14.36
N THR A 102 -11.13 -0.79 -14.02
CA THR A 102 -11.14 -2.18 -13.51
C THR A 102 -10.61 -3.20 -14.51
N ASP A 103 -10.78 -2.94 -15.80
CA ASP A 103 -10.27 -3.74 -16.92
C ASP A 103 -8.73 -3.72 -17.01
N ILE A 104 -8.11 -2.56 -16.78
CA ILE A 104 -6.64 -2.43 -16.77
C ILE A 104 -6.05 -3.23 -15.58
N VAL A 105 -6.72 -3.19 -14.43
CA VAL A 105 -6.31 -3.95 -13.24
C VAL A 105 -6.45 -5.44 -13.44
N ALA A 106 -7.52 -5.90 -14.09
CA ALA A 106 -7.78 -7.32 -14.35
C ALA A 106 -6.78 -7.92 -15.35
N GLY A 107 -6.33 -7.14 -16.35
CA GLY A 107 -5.38 -7.58 -17.38
C GLY A 107 -3.90 -7.49 -16.96
N GLY A 108 -3.59 -6.70 -15.94
CA GLY A 108 -2.21 -6.45 -15.46
C GLY A 108 -1.85 -7.19 -14.17
N ALA A 109 -2.68 -8.09 -13.67
CA ALA A 109 -2.50 -8.78 -12.40
C ALA A 109 -1.41 -9.88 -12.47
N LEU A 110 -0.18 -9.48 -12.78
CA LEU A 110 1.00 -10.34 -12.61
C LEU A 110 1.33 -10.60 -11.13
N ILE A 111 0.67 -9.89 -10.20
CA ILE A 111 0.93 -9.99 -8.77
C ILE A 111 -0.38 -10.30 -8.06
N ASP A 112 -0.46 -11.47 -7.47
CA ASP A 112 -1.55 -11.84 -6.58
C ASP A 112 -1.43 -11.07 -5.26
N ARG A 113 -2.12 -9.93 -5.18
CA ARG A 113 -2.15 -9.10 -3.96
C ARG A 113 -2.72 -9.85 -2.76
N ARG A 114 -3.63 -10.83 -2.96
CA ARG A 114 -4.14 -11.66 -1.87
C ARG A 114 -3.01 -12.48 -1.26
N LEU A 115 -2.17 -13.06 -2.09
CA LEU A 115 -1.00 -13.80 -1.64
C LEU A 115 -0.03 -12.90 -0.88
N LEU A 116 0.22 -11.67 -1.35
CA LEU A 116 1.10 -10.74 -0.69
C LEU A 116 0.59 -10.34 0.70
N TYR A 117 -0.69 -9.99 0.84
CA TYR A 117 -1.26 -9.65 2.14
C TYR A 117 -1.36 -10.86 3.06
N SER A 118 -1.60 -12.07 2.55
CA SER A 118 -1.56 -13.29 3.37
C SER A 118 -0.17 -13.57 3.96
N ARG A 119 0.91 -13.20 3.26
CA ARG A 119 2.28 -13.31 3.81
C ARG A 119 2.46 -12.46 5.08
N ILE A 120 1.93 -11.23 5.09
CA ILE A 120 1.97 -10.39 6.31
C ILE A 120 1.13 -11.02 7.42
N SER A 121 -0.05 -11.56 7.11
CA SER A 121 -0.86 -12.28 8.10
C SER A 121 -0.13 -13.50 8.68
N HIS A 122 0.67 -14.20 7.89
CA HIS A 122 1.47 -15.33 8.34
C HIS A 122 2.56 -14.94 9.36
N ILE A 123 3.10 -13.71 9.27
CA ILE A 123 4.02 -13.20 10.30
C ILE A 123 3.29 -13.15 11.65
N LEU A 124 2.06 -12.64 11.71
CA LEU A 124 1.28 -12.60 12.95
C LEU A 124 0.93 -14.02 13.43
N LEU A 125 0.60 -14.94 12.51
CA LEU A 125 0.25 -16.33 12.85
C LEU A 125 1.44 -17.15 13.37
N SER A 126 2.69 -16.70 13.17
CA SER A 126 3.84 -17.32 13.84
C SER A 126 3.80 -17.14 15.36
N PHE A 127 3.02 -16.18 15.87
CA PHE A 127 2.73 -15.95 17.28
C PHE A 127 1.32 -16.40 17.67
N SER A 128 0.82 -17.47 17.03
CA SER A 128 -0.57 -17.91 17.20
C SER A 128 -0.94 -18.23 18.66
N ASP A 129 0.01 -18.60 19.52
CA ASP A 129 -0.25 -18.87 20.93
C ASP A 129 -0.60 -17.60 21.73
N GLU A 130 -0.20 -16.42 21.23
CA GLU A 130 -0.55 -15.13 21.82
C GLU A 130 -1.89 -14.57 21.27
N ILE A 131 -2.46 -15.19 20.23
CA ILE A 131 -3.75 -14.78 19.64
C ILE A 131 -4.89 -15.50 20.34
N ASN A 132 -5.74 -14.74 21.04
CA ASN A 132 -6.91 -15.26 21.75
C ASN A 132 -8.20 -15.12 20.92
N ALA A 133 -8.21 -15.71 19.73
CA ALA A 133 -9.35 -15.75 18.82
C ALA A 133 -9.73 -17.18 18.48
N ILE A 134 -11.03 -17.47 18.31
CA ILE A 134 -11.52 -18.79 17.88
C ILE A 134 -10.94 -19.12 16.49
N ASP A 135 -11.05 -18.20 15.56
CA ASP A 135 -10.42 -18.27 14.24
C ASP A 135 -9.24 -17.29 14.17
N LYS A 136 -8.05 -17.79 14.49
CA LYS A 136 -6.82 -17.01 14.50
C LYS A 136 -6.44 -16.47 13.13
N SER A 137 -6.75 -17.22 12.06
CA SER A 137 -6.48 -16.81 10.69
C SER A 137 -7.37 -15.65 10.27
N ALA A 138 -8.67 -15.72 10.56
CA ALA A 138 -9.60 -14.63 10.32
C ALA A 138 -9.19 -13.37 11.12
N ALA A 139 -8.78 -13.55 12.38
CA ALA A 139 -8.34 -12.46 13.24
C ALA A 139 -7.07 -11.77 12.69
N ALA A 140 -6.05 -12.53 12.30
CA ALA A 140 -4.84 -11.98 11.68
C ALA A 140 -5.14 -11.24 10.38
N ASN A 141 -5.98 -11.80 9.51
CA ASN A 141 -6.39 -11.15 8.26
C ASN A 141 -7.16 -9.85 8.52
N MET A 142 -8.02 -9.82 9.54
CA MET A 142 -8.78 -8.62 9.93
C MET A 142 -7.88 -7.51 10.46
N VAL A 143 -6.85 -7.87 11.23
CA VAL A 143 -5.80 -6.94 11.69
C VAL A 143 -5.10 -6.30 10.49
N ILE A 144 -4.63 -7.09 9.55
CA ILE A 144 -3.93 -6.59 8.36
C ILE A 144 -4.86 -5.72 7.51
N PHE A 145 -6.10 -6.16 7.28
CA PHE A 145 -7.09 -5.37 6.54
C PHE A 145 -7.34 -4.00 7.18
N THR A 146 -7.59 -3.98 8.51
CA THR A 146 -7.89 -2.74 9.24
C THR A 146 -6.69 -1.81 9.25
N MET A 147 -5.51 -2.32 9.56
CA MET A 147 -4.25 -1.57 9.57
C MET A 147 -3.99 -0.91 8.21
N ILE A 148 -4.00 -1.69 7.15
CA ILE A 148 -3.72 -1.20 5.80
C ILE A 148 -4.76 -0.16 5.38
N THR A 149 -6.04 -0.42 5.63
CA THR A 149 -7.12 0.50 5.22
C THR A 149 -7.02 1.83 5.95
N ALA A 150 -6.82 1.81 7.28
CA ALA A 150 -6.72 3.02 8.09
C ALA A 150 -5.48 3.86 7.70
N LEU A 151 -4.31 3.21 7.58
CA LEU A 151 -3.07 3.90 7.22
C LEU A 151 -3.10 4.42 5.79
N LEU A 152 -3.63 3.63 4.84
CA LEU A 152 -3.73 4.04 3.45
C LEU A 152 -4.60 5.28 3.30
N ASP A 153 -5.79 5.28 3.92
CA ASP A 153 -6.71 6.42 3.88
C ASP A 153 -6.07 7.67 4.47
N LYS A 154 -5.46 7.56 5.65
CA LYS A 154 -4.79 8.67 6.34
C LYS A 154 -3.61 9.22 5.53
N VAL A 155 -2.80 8.38 4.90
CA VAL A 155 -1.64 8.82 4.12
C VAL A 155 -2.07 9.43 2.78
N LEU A 156 -3.02 8.81 2.06
CA LEU A 156 -3.39 9.27 0.72
C LEU A 156 -4.33 10.47 0.74
N TYR A 157 -5.22 10.52 1.72
CA TYR A 157 -6.36 11.46 1.77
C TYR A 157 -6.53 12.14 3.15
N PRO A 158 -5.47 12.77 3.71
CA PRO A 158 -5.50 13.31 5.07
C PRO A 158 -6.58 14.37 5.28
N ASP A 159 -6.95 15.10 4.23
CA ASP A 159 -7.88 16.24 4.27
C ASP A 159 -9.31 15.85 3.86
N ILE A 160 -9.58 14.54 3.64
CA ILE A 160 -10.88 14.03 3.22
C ILE A 160 -11.45 13.12 4.33
N THR A 161 -12.78 13.06 4.43
CA THR A 161 -13.49 12.15 5.36
C THR A 161 -13.24 10.67 4.95
N PRO A 162 -12.95 9.74 5.88
CA PRO A 162 -12.98 9.95 7.34
C PRO A 162 -11.67 10.47 7.95
N SER A 163 -10.57 10.52 7.22
CA SER A 163 -9.23 10.85 7.73
C SER A 163 -9.17 12.21 8.41
N VAL A 164 -9.91 13.21 7.92
CA VAL A 164 -9.99 14.56 8.51
C VAL A 164 -10.58 14.55 9.91
N ALA A 165 -11.42 13.57 10.24
CA ALA A 165 -12.02 13.45 11.57
C ALA A 165 -11.05 12.90 12.62
N CYS A 166 -9.92 12.36 12.21
CA CYS A 166 -8.86 11.87 13.10
C CYS A 166 -7.74 12.90 13.16
N GLU A 167 -7.68 13.67 14.25
CA GLU A 167 -6.68 14.74 14.44
C GLU A 167 -5.30 14.23 14.89
N LEU A 168 -5.14 12.91 15.08
CA LEU A 168 -3.86 12.33 15.44
C LEU A 168 -2.82 12.55 14.34
N ASP A 169 -1.61 12.92 14.75
CA ASP A 169 -0.47 12.87 13.84
C ASP A 169 -0.10 11.42 13.48
N SER A 170 0.80 11.27 12.55
CA SER A 170 1.14 9.94 12.00
C SER A 170 1.68 8.97 13.05
N PHE A 171 2.48 9.46 14.01
CA PHE A 171 3.08 8.63 15.04
C PHE A 171 2.01 8.19 16.06
N ALA A 172 1.25 9.15 16.59
CA ALA A 172 0.15 8.88 17.52
C ALA A 172 -0.92 7.96 16.89
N LEU A 173 -1.20 8.13 15.59
CA LEU A 173 -2.11 7.23 14.88
C LEU A 173 -1.58 5.78 14.84
N CYS A 174 -0.30 5.58 14.53
CA CYS A 174 0.28 4.24 14.51
C CYS A 174 0.24 3.59 15.89
N ASP A 175 0.51 4.34 16.95
CA ASP A 175 0.46 3.84 18.34
C ASP A 175 -0.96 3.47 18.77
N GLU A 176 -1.95 4.32 18.51
CA GLU A 176 -3.34 4.04 18.86
C GLU A 176 -3.92 2.89 18.02
N LEU A 177 -3.58 2.84 16.74
CA LEU A 177 -3.95 1.73 15.87
C LEU A 177 -3.35 0.40 16.38
N THR A 178 -2.06 0.42 16.75
CA THR A 178 -1.39 -0.75 17.33
C THR A 178 -2.11 -1.23 18.60
N LYS A 179 -2.43 -0.33 19.53
CA LYS A 179 -3.18 -0.67 20.76
C LYS A 179 -4.53 -1.30 20.43
N MET A 180 -5.28 -0.70 19.50
CA MET A 180 -6.59 -1.22 19.08
C MET A 180 -6.48 -2.62 18.49
N LEU A 181 -5.50 -2.86 17.62
CA LEU A 181 -5.29 -4.16 16.97
C LEU A 181 -4.86 -5.23 17.97
N LEU A 182 -4.00 -4.89 18.94
CA LEU A 182 -3.58 -5.80 20.02
C LEU A 182 -4.75 -6.15 20.96
N LEU A 183 -5.59 -5.19 21.32
CA LEU A 183 -6.80 -5.43 22.10
C LEU A 183 -7.74 -6.40 21.37
N TYR A 184 -7.92 -6.23 20.07
CA TYR A 184 -8.73 -7.15 19.26
C TYR A 184 -8.17 -8.57 19.26
N LEU A 185 -6.86 -8.74 19.13
CA LEU A 185 -6.22 -10.06 19.15
C LEU A 185 -6.23 -10.72 20.53
N GLY A 186 -6.21 -9.92 21.61
CA GLY A 186 -6.19 -10.41 22.99
C GLY A 186 -7.56 -10.64 23.62
N HIS A 187 -8.62 -9.97 23.14
CA HIS A 187 -9.95 -9.96 23.73
C HIS A 187 -11.05 -10.53 22.82
N SER A 188 -10.74 -11.40 21.90
CA SER A 188 -11.66 -11.92 20.87
C SER A 188 -12.65 -12.98 21.38
N ASN A 189 -13.04 -12.91 22.63
CA ASN A 189 -14.09 -13.74 23.25
C ASN A 189 -15.35 -12.90 23.56
N VAL A 190 -15.74 -11.97 22.68
CA VAL A 190 -17.02 -11.27 22.77
C VAL A 190 -17.94 -11.76 21.67
#